data_1a0d9a60ad17d257882050920fa6986e
#
_entry.id   1a0d9a60ad17d257882050920fa6986e
#
_cell.length_a   1.000
_cell.length_b   1.000
_cell.length_c   1.000
_cell.angle_alpha   90.00
_cell.angle_beta   90.00
_cell.angle_gamma   90.00
#
_symmetry.space_group_name_H-M   'P 1'
#
loop_
_entity.id
_entity.type
_entity.pdbx_description
1 polymer ?
#
loop_
_entity_poly.entity_id
_entity_poly.type
_entity_poly.pdbx_seq_one_letter_code
_entity_poly.pdbx_strand_id
1 'polypeptide(L)'
;PGMSEYWTPQPKVVTPGDIKTNSAPSDAIVLFDGKDLSAWQSANGGPAEWIVKDGVFTVDKKKGDILTKQKFENFQLHIEWCVPKNITGKSQGRGNSGIFLQDMYEIQVLDCYNNETYVNGQTGSIYKQTPPLANAMRKPGEWNVYDIIYSAPIFKEDGTYRVPPRVTVIQNGIVLQNNTTILGTTEYIGFPKVIKHGAGPIRLQSHGDPSEPISFRNVWIREM
;
A
#
# COMPACT_ATOMS: atom_id res chain seq x y z
N PRO A 1 -42.14 -1.50 -13.18
CA PRO A 1 -40.79 -2.08 -13.23
C PRO A 1 -39.76 -1.05 -13.69
N GLY A 2 -39.97 -0.28 -14.74
CA GLY A 2 -38.96 0.62 -15.33
C GLY A 2 -38.43 1.74 -14.44
N MET A 3 -39.14 2.18 -13.43
CA MET A 3 -38.67 3.28 -12.55
C MET A 3 -37.47 2.89 -11.65
N SER A 4 -37.37 1.63 -11.28
CA SER A 4 -36.26 1.10 -10.48
C SER A 4 -35.14 0.46 -11.33
N GLU A 5 -35.35 0.37 -12.63
CA GLU A 5 -34.46 -0.29 -13.58
C GLU A 5 -33.74 0.67 -14.54
N TYR A 6 -34.06 1.98 -14.40
CA TYR A 6 -33.51 3.04 -15.26
C TYR A 6 -32.24 3.62 -14.68
N TRP A 7 -31.09 2.99 -15.02
CA TRP A 7 -29.76 3.43 -14.59
C TRP A 7 -28.82 3.64 -15.77
N THR A 8 -28.17 4.79 -15.79
CA THR A 8 -27.13 5.14 -16.78
C THR A 8 -25.98 5.87 -16.08
N PRO A 9 -24.75 5.76 -16.56
CA PRO A 9 -24.31 4.89 -17.66
C PRO A 9 -24.27 3.41 -17.26
N GLN A 10 -24.23 2.52 -18.24
CA GLN A 10 -23.96 1.10 -17.99
C GLN A 10 -22.53 0.93 -17.44
N PRO A 11 -22.32 -0.03 -16.52
CA PRO A 11 -20.98 -0.32 -16.01
C PRO A 11 -19.99 -0.62 -17.13
N LYS A 12 -18.77 -0.05 -17.01
CA LYS A 12 -17.68 -0.33 -17.95
C LYS A 12 -17.31 -1.82 -17.91
N VAL A 13 -17.15 -2.43 -19.07
CA VAL A 13 -16.65 -3.81 -19.17
C VAL A 13 -15.15 -3.81 -18.87
N VAL A 14 -14.75 -4.58 -17.87
CA VAL A 14 -13.37 -4.79 -17.48
C VAL A 14 -13.04 -6.27 -17.60
N THR A 15 -12.00 -6.61 -18.35
CA THR A 15 -11.49 -7.98 -18.39
C THR A 15 -10.64 -8.23 -17.14
N PRO A 16 -11.00 -9.20 -16.29
CA PRO A 16 -10.19 -9.52 -15.11
C PRO A 16 -8.84 -10.08 -15.52
N GLY A 17 -7.84 -9.87 -14.68
CA GLY A 17 -6.54 -10.52 -14.84
C GLY A 17 -6.59 -12.03 -14.56
N ASP A 18 -5.50 -12.72 -14.86
CA ASP A 18 -5.37 -14.15 -14.56
C ASP A 18 -5.25 -14.38 -13.04
N ILE A 19 -6.19 -15.15 -12.50
CA ILE A 19 -6.25 -15.45 -11.06
C ILE A 19 -5.03 -16.24 -10.55
N LYS A 20 -4.33 -16.98 -11.40
CA LYS A 20 -3.15 -17.76 -11.01
C LYS A 20 -1.90 -16.88 -10.84
N THR A 21 -1.84 -15.79 -11.57
CA THR A 21 -0.69 -14.87 -11.60
C THR A 21 -0.99 -13.53 -10.93
N ASN A 22 -2.25 -13.30 -10.51
CA ASN A 22 -2.76 -12.01 -10.04
C ASN A 22 -2.43 -10.85 -11.00
N SER A 23 -2.41 -11.14 -12.32
CA SER A 23 -2.06 -10.13 -13.31
C SER A 23 -3.07 -8.98 -13.32
N ALA A 24 -2.61 -7.83 -13.80
CA ALA A 24 -3.43 -6.62 -13.84
C ALA A 24 -4.69 -6.79 -14.69
N PRO A 25 -5.87 -6.33 -14.26
CA PRO A 25 -7.07 -6.24 -15.10
C PRO A 25 -6.90 -5.19 -16.20
N SER A 26 -7.78 -5.23 -17.21
CA SER A 26 -7.63 -4.45 -18.46
C SER A 26 -7.68 -2.92 -18.27
N ASP A 27 -8.21 -2.43 -17.15
CA ASP A 27 -8.31 -1.01 -16.81
C ASP A 27 -7.30 -0.56 -15.74
N ALA A 28 -6.36 -1.45 -15.35
CA ALA A 28 -5.33 -1.12 -14.39
C ALA A 28 -4.15 -0.41 -15.05
N ILE A 29 -3.54 0.47 -14.27
CA ILE A 29 -2.24 1.07 -14.54
C ILE A 29 -1.19 0.16 -13.89
N VAL A 30 -0.30 -0.40 -14.70
CA VAL A 30 0.78 -1.25 -14.20
C VAL A 30 1.90 -0.36 -13.68
N LEU A 31 2.21 -0.48 -12.39
CA LEU A 31 3.27 0.27 -11.72
C LEU A 31 4.59 -0.48 -11.71
N PHE A 32 4.54 -1.83 -11.79
CA PHE A 32 5.71 -2.68 -11.97
C PHE A 32 5.31 -4.04 -12.55
N ASP A 33 5.88 -4.37 -13.69
CA ASP A 33 5.64 -5.61 -14.44
C ASP A 33 6.83 -6.59 -14.46
N GLY A 34 7.84 -6.29 -13.62
CA GLY A 34 9.07 -7.08 -13.54
C GLY A 34 10.26 -6.53 -14.34
N LYS A 35 10.13 -5.41 -15.05
CA LYS A 35 11.17 -4.91 -15.97
C LYS A 35 11.96 -3.75 -15.37
N ASP A 36 11.30 -2.67 -14.99
CA ASP A 36 11.96 -1.45 -14.52
C ASP A 36 11.08 -0.63 -13.55
N LEU A 37 11.64 0.43 -13.02
CA LEU A 37 10.97 1.38 -12.13
C LEU A 37 10.55 2.67 -12.86
N SER A 38 10.25 2.61 -14.15
CA SER A 38 9.89 3.80 -14.96
C SER A 38 8.65 4.55 -14.46
N ALA A 39 7.71 3.85 -13.79
CA ALA A 39 6.54 4.46 -13.13
C ALA A 39 6.87 5.14 -11.79
N TRP A 40 8.09 4.98 -11.28
CA TRP A 40 8.54 5.45 -9.98
C TRP A 40 9.61 6.53 -10.09
N GLN A 41 9.76 7.31 -9.03
CA GLN A 41 10.81 8.29 -8.84
C GLN A 41 11.31 8.24 -7.39
N SER A 42 12.53 8.74 -7.14
CA SER A 42 13.03 8.92 -5.79
C SER A 42 12.25 10.00 -5.04
N ALA A 43 11.99 9.81 -3.76
CA ALA A 43 11.42 10.85 -2.90
C ALA A 43 12.33 12.08 -2.77
N ASN A 44 13.62 11.92 -3.01
CA ASN A 44 14.63 12.99 -3.02
C ASN A 44 14.79 13.66 -4.40
N GLY A 45 13.95 13.30 -5.37
CA GLY A 45 14.02 13.74 -6.76
C GLY A 45 14.90 12.83 -7.64
N GLY A 46 14.61 12.84 -8.94
CA GLY A 46 15.28 11.99 -9.92
C GLY A 46 14.69 10.57 -10.02
N PRO A 47 15.37 9.65 -10.74
CA PRO A 47 14.88 8.30 -10.95
C PRO A 47 14.87 7.47 -9.66
N ALA A 48 13.94 6.51 -9.58
CA ALA A 48 13.99 5.49 -8.53
C ALA A 48 15.15 4.52 -8.82
N GLU A 49 15.98 4.26 -7.81
CA GLU A 49 17.21 3.45 -7.97
C GLU A 49 17.21 2.20 -7.07
N TRP A 50 16.03 1.68 -6.69
CA TRP A 50 15.97 0.39 -6.02
C TRP A 50 16.39 -0.75 -6.96
N ILE A 51 16.87 -1.85 -6.41
CA ILE A 51 17.48 -2.94 -7.17
C ILE A 51 16.40 -3.74 -7.90
N VAL A 52 16.44 -3.75 -9.23
CA VAL A 52 15.54 -4.58 -10.07
C VAL A 52 16.31 -5.81 -10.54
N LYS A 53 15.81 -7.00 -10.21
CA LYS A 53 16.40 -8.28 -10.62
C LYS A 53 15.35 -9.39 -10.64
N ASP A 54 15.37 -10.24 -11.66
CA ASP A 54 14.55 -11.46 -11.77
C ASP A 54 13.03 -11.20 -11.58
N GLY A 55 12.52 -10.10 -12.15
CA GLY A 55 11.09 -9.73 -12.07
C GLY A 55 10.67 -9.15 -10.71
N VAL A 56 11.62 -8.78 -9.87
CA VAL A 56 11.41 -8.27 -8.52
C VAL A 56 12.17 -6.97 -8.34
N PHE A 57 11.66 -6.04 -7.56
CA PHE A 57 12.45 -4.91 -7.08
C PHE A 57 12.58 -4.96 -5.55
N THR A 58 13.79 -4.64 -5.07
CA THR A 58 14.16 -4.72 -3.66
C THR A 58 14.57 -3.35 -3.17
N VAL A 59 14.14 -3.01 -1.95
CA VAL A 59 14.51 -1.75 -1.30
C VAL A 59 16.04 -1.59 -1.26
N ASP A 60 16.55 -0.48 -1.78
CA ASP A 60 17.90 -0.04 -1.50
C ASP A 60 17.88 1.03 -0.40
N LYS A 61 18.26 0.64 0.82
CA LYS A 61 18.21 1.52 1.99
C LYS A 61 19.09 2.77 1.88
N LYS A 62 20.04 2.79 0.94
CA LYS A 62 20.89 3.97 0.69
C LYS A 62 20.21 5.00 -0.23
N LYS A 63 19.15 4.59 -0.93
CA LYS A 63 18.48 5.41 -1.94
C LYS A 63 17.22 6.10 -1.42
N GLY A 64 16.78 5.77 -0.19
CA GLY A 64 15.56 6.33 0.40
C GLY A 64 14.27 5.82 -0.24
N ASP A 65 13.18 6.47 0.06
CA ASP A 65 11.83 6.12 -0.39
C ASP A 65 11.66 6.36 -1.90
N ILE A 66 10.71 5.63 -2.49
CA ILE A 66 10.27 5.85 -3.87
C ILE A 66 8.78 6.20 -3.93
N LEU A 67 8.41 7.02 -4.90
CA LEU A 67 7.06 7.52 -5.13
C LEU A 67 6.61 7.14 -6.53
N THR A 68 5.31 6.87 -6.73
CA THR A 68 4.78 6.84 -8.10
C THR A 68 4.86 8.23 -8.72
N LYS A 69 5.18 8.31 -10.02
CA LYS A 69 5.14 9.58 -10.77
C LYS A 69 3.72 10.09 -10.93
N GLN A 70 2.77 9.18 -11.16
CA GLN A 70 1.34 9.47 -11.20
C GLN A 70 0.77 9.61 -9.79
N LYS A 71 -0.22 10.49 -9.64
CA LYS A 71 -0.97 10.74 -8.42
C LYS A 71 -2.37 10.17 -8.55
N PHE A 72 -2.93 9.69 -7.44
CA PHE A 72 -4.21 9.00 -7.39
C PHE A 72 -5.10 9.57 -6.28
N GLU A 73 -6.41 9.41 -6.44
CA GLU A 73 -7.41 9.74 -5.42
C GLU A 73 -8.06 8.47 -4.87
N ASN A 74 -9.12 7.97 -5.50
CA ASN A 74 -9.79 6.73 -5.12
C ASN A 74 -9.24 5.60 -5.97
N PHE A 75 -8.84 4.49 -5.33
CA PHE A 75 -8.22 3.41 -6.09
C PHE A 75 -8.34 2.05 -5.41
N GLN A 76 -8.15 1.02 -6.23
CA GLN A 76 -7.76 -0.32 -5.82
C GLN A 76 -6.29 -0.50 -6.18
N LEU A 77 -5.46 -0.85 -5.19
CA LEU A 77 -4.02 -1.14 -5.34
C LEU A 77 -3.78 -2.61 -5.03
N HIS A 78 -3.11 -3.30 -5.95
CA HIS A 78 -2.54 -4.62 -5.74
C HIS A 78 -1.03 -4.53 -5.64
N ILE A 79 -0.43 -5.16 -4.64
CA ILE A 79 1.01 -5.19 -4.44
C ILE A 79 1.43 -6.49 -3.75
N GLU A 80 2.41 -7.18 -4.33
CA GLU A 80 3.02 -8.34 -3.72
C GLU A 80 4.35 -7.97 -3.08
N TRP A 81 4.60 -8.47 -1.87
CA TRP A 81 5.82 -8.18 -1.11
C TRP A 81 6.34 -9.40 -0.38
N CYS A 82 7.65 -9.44 -0.15
CA CYS A 82 8.31 -10.59 0.47
C CYS A 82 9.39 -10.14 1.46
N VAL A 83 9.35 -10.76 2.63
CA VAL A 83 10.44 -10.69 3.61
C VAL A 83 11.50 -11.72 3.23
N PRO A 84 12.79 -11.39 3.24
CA PRO A 84 13.85 -12.36 2.95
C PRO A 84 13.81 -13.60 3.84
N LYS A 85 14.14 -14.77 3.30
CA LYS A 85 14.07 -16.05 4.02
C LYS A 85 14.91 -16.06 5.30
N ASN A 86 16.06 -15.38 5.27
CA ASN A 86 17.01 -15.34 6.39
C ASN A 86 16.90 -14.04 7.19
N ILE A 87 15.68 -13.49 7.29
CA ILE A 87 15.44 -12.25 8.03
C ILE A 87 15.87 -12.37 9.49
N THR A 88 16.49 -11.34 10.00
CA THR A 88 16.93 -11.23 11.40
C THR A 88 16.30 -10.01 12.06
N GLY A 89 16.44 -9.90 13.37
CA GLY A 89 15.88 -8.80 14.14
C GLY A 89 14.61 -9.19 14.91
N LYS A 90 13.98 -8.20 15.51
CA LYS A 90 12.76 -8.35 16.32
C LYS A 90 11.91 -7.09 16.27
N SER A 91 10.61 -7.24 16.54
CA SER A 91 9.64 -6.14 16.60
C SER A 91 9.73 -5.28 15.34
N GLN A 92 9.71 -3.96 15.43
CA GLN A 92 9.81 -3.02 14.30
C GLN A 92 11.18 -3.02 13.59
N GLY A 93 12.19 -3.65 14.16
CA GLY A 93 13.53 -3.82 13.57
C GLY A 93 13.68 -5.10 12.74
N ARG A 94 12.57 -5.67 12.23
CA ARG A 94 12.60 -6.92 11.46
C ARG A 94 11.69 -6.85 10.24
N GLY A 95 12.28 -6.68 9.05
CA GLY A 95 11.56 -6.70 7.79
C GLY A 95 10.49 -5.61 7.70
N ASN A 96 10.90 -4.35 7.86
CA ASN A 96 10.02 -3.19 7.94
C ASN A 96 10.03 -2.37 6.65
N SER A 97 8.85 -1.93 6.26
CA SER A 97 8.56 -0.98 5.18
C SER A 97 7.17 -0.37 5.43
N GLY A 98 6.72 0.48 4.53
CA GLY A 98 5.37 1.06 4.57
C GLY A 98 4.87 1.36 3.17
N ILE A 99 3.56 1.24 2.98
CA ILE A 99 2.86 1.67 1.76
C ILE A 99 2.04 2.89 2.14
N PHE A 100 2.45 4.07 1.66
CA PHE A 100 1.75 5.32 1.97
C PHE A 100 0.78 5.66 0.85
N LEU A 101 -0.50 5.70 1.18
CA LEU A 101 -1.57 6.10 0.29
C LEU A 101 -1.58 7.63 0.23
N GLN A 102 -1.54 8.19 -0.99
CA GLN A 102 -1.42 9.63 -1.26
C GLN A 102 -0.23 10.30 -0.53
N ASP A 103 0.84 9.54 -0.23
CA ASP A 103 2.02 9.99 0.54
C ASP A 103 1.73 10.43 1.99
N MET A 104 0.53 10.14 2.49
CA MET A 104 0.03 10.65 3.78
C MET A 104 -0.28 9.54 4.79
N TYR A 105 -0.83 8.40 4.33
CA TYR A 105 -1.49 7.41 5.16
C TYR A 105 -0.82 6.05 5.01
N GLU A 106 -0.14 5.59 6.03
CA GLU A 106 0.65 4.37 5.98
C GLU A 106 -0.16 3.12 6.29
N ILE A 107 -0.10 2.17 5.38
CA ILE A 107 -0.42 0.76 5.64
C ILE A 107 0.90 0.04 5.90
N GLN A 108 1.03 -0.51 7.11
CA GLN A 108 2.26 -1.13 7.58
C GLN A 108 2.62 -2.39 6.80
N VAL A 109 3.88 -2.48 6.42
CA VAL A 109 4.56 -3.69 5.95
C VAL A 109 5.60 -4.09 6.97
N LEU A 110 5.42 -5.24 7.61
CA LEU A 110 6.31 -5.73 8.66
C LEU A 110 6.33 -7.26 8.67
N ASP A 111 7.46 -7.87 8.98
CA ASP A 111 7.47 -9.29 9.30
C ASP A 111 6.83 -9.52 10.68
N CYS A 112 5.58 -9.97 10.68
CA CYS A 112 4.84 -10.37 11.88
C CYS A 112 4.74 -11.89 12.05
N TYR A 113 5.48 -12.69 11.27
CA TYR A 113 5.52 -14.14 11.43
C TYR A 113 6.37 -14.51 12.64
N ASN A 114 5.74 -14.97 13.72
CA ASN A 114 6.41 -15.24 15.01
C ASN A 114 7.28 -14.06 15.48
N ASN A 115 6.77 -12.83 15.33
CA ASN A 115 7.44 -11.61 15.71
C ASN A 115 6.47 -10.66 16.40
N GLU A 116 6.62 -10.51 17.69
CA GLU A 116 5.78 -9.65 18.50
C GLU A 116 6.16 -8.19 18.36
N THR A 117 5.16 -7.32 18.29
CA THR A 117 5.29 -5.86 18.30
C THR A 117 3.99 -5.24 18.85
N TYR A 118 3.97 -3.92 19.02
CA TYR A 118 2.74 -3.23 19.42
C TYR A 118 1.65 -3.40 18.36
N VAL A 119 0.40 -3.59 18.81
CA VAL A 119 -0.71 -4.06 17.96
C VAL A 119 -1.04 -3.16 16.77
N ASN A 120 -0.94 -1.83 16.93
CA ASN A 120 -1.18 -0.86 15.85
C ASN A 120 0.06 -0.55 15.01
N GLY A 121 1.12 -1.34 15.14
CA GLY A 121 2.31 -1.35 14.29
C GLY A 121 2.54 -2.70 13.62
N GLN A 122 1.59 -3.62 13.71
CA GLN A 122 1.63 -4.89 12.99
C GLN A 122 1.33 -4.69 11.50
N THR A 123 1.71 -5.70 10.70
CA THR A 123 1.42 -5.73 9.26
C THR A 123 -0.07 -5.51 8.98
N GLY A 124 -0.39 -4.63 8.01
CA GLY A 124 -1.77 -4.28 7.65
C GLY A 124 -2.47 -3.30 8.61
N SER A 125 -1.79 -2.82 9.67
CA SER A 125 -2.32 -1.71 10.46
C SER A 125 -2.36 -0.41 9.64
N ILE A 126 -3.33 0.45 9.94
CA ILE A 126 -3.17 1.88 9.71
C ILE A 126 -2.18 2.33 10.80
N TYR A 127 -0.92 2.56 10.41
CA TYR A 127 0.20 2.64 11.34
C TYR A 127 -0.03 3.63 12.49
N LYS A 128 0.10 3.12 13.73
CA LYS A 128 -0.15 3.83 15.00
C LYS A 128 -1.57 4.39 15.19
N GLN A 129 -2.50 4.02 14.30
CA GLN A 129 -3.92 4.40 14.43
C GLN A 129 -4.78 3.16 14.75
N THR A 130 -4.94 2.24 13.82
CA THR A 130 -5.84 1.10 13.95
C THR A 130 -5.09 -0.21 13.71
N PRO A 131 -5.15 -1.17 14.66
CA PRO A 131 -4.54 -2.49 14.48
C PRO A 131 -5.26 -3.29 13.38
N PRO A 132 -4.60 -4.30 12.79
CA PRO A 132 -5.26 -5.23 11.88
C PRO A 132 -6.23 -6.14 12.64
N LEU A 133 -7.27 -6.61 11.95
CA LEU A 133 -8.24 -7.58 12.49
C LEU A 133 -7.65 -8.97 12.69
N ALA A 134 -6.59 -9.31 11.97
CA ALA A 134 -5.90 -10.59 12.04
C ALA A 134 -4.42 -10.45 11.64
N ASN A 135 -3.59 -11.41 12.02
CA ASN A 135 -2.25 -11.58 11.47
C ASN A 135 -2.30 -12.68 10.40
N ALA A 136 -2.29 -12.27 9.12
CA ALA A 136 -2.34 -13.15 7.95
C ALA A 136 -0.97 -13.33 7.28
N MET A 137 0.11 -13.10 8.04
CA MET A 137 1.48 -13.12 7.54
C MET A 137 1.93 -14.53 7.13
N ARG A 138 2.54 -14.65 5.95
CA ARG A 138 3.26 -15.85 5.51
C ARG A 138 4.65 -15.89 6.10
N LYS A 139 5.29 -17.07 6.04
CA LYS A 139 6.68 -17.26 6.51
C LYS A 139 7.66 -16.37 5.72
N PRO A 140 8.76 -15.93 6.34
CA PRO A 140 9.86 -15.31 5.60
C PRO A 140 10.31 -16.14 4.40
N GLY A 141 10.49 -15.50 3.27
CA GLY A 141 10.76 -16.11 1.96
C GLY A 141 9.51 -16.45 1.14
N GLU A 142 8.32 -16.30 1.69
CA GLU A 142 7.06 -16.46 0.97
C GLU A 142 6.47 -15.09 0.60
N TRP A 143 5.84 -14.99 -0.57
CA TRP A 143 5.20 -13.77 -1.03
C TRP A 143 3.88 -13.52 -0.32
N ASN A 144 3.72 -12.32 0.22
CA ASN A 144 2.47 -11.78 0.72
C ASN A 144 1.82 -10.90 -0.34
N VAL A 145 0.51 -10.86 -0.35
CA VAL A 145 -0.29 -10.05 -1.26
C VAL A 145 -1.11 -9.06 -0.44
N TYR A 146 -1.07 -7.80 -0.81
CA TYR A 146 -2.06 -6.81 -0.39
C TYR A 146 -2.97 -6.43 -1.56
N ASP A 147 -4.27 -6.50 -1.32
CA ASP A 147 -5.30 -5.81 -2.09
C ASP A 147 -5.89 -4.70 -1.22
N ILE A 148 -5.65 -3.46 -1.61
CA ILE A 148 -6.02 -2.25 -0.87
C ILE A 148 -7.07 -1.49 -1.65
N ILE A 149 -8.24 -1.25 -1.04
CA ILE A 149 -9.29 -0.40 -1.60
C ILE A 149 -9.30 0.88 -0.77
N TYR A 150 -9.04 2.00 -1.41
CA TYR A 150 -8.89 3.29 -0.75
C TYR A 150 -9.86 4.32 -1.30
N SER A 151 -10.52 5.03 -0.39
CA SER A 151 -11.35 6.20 -0.69
C SER A 151 -10.71 7.45 -0.09
N ALA A 152 -10.40 8.41 -0.95
CA ALA A 152 -9.77 9.66 -0.56
C ALA A 152 -10.69 10.54 0.30
N PRO A 153 -10.12 11.43 1.12
CA PRO A 153 -10.90 12.36 1.91
C PRO A 153 -11.57 13.43 1.05
N ILE A 154 -12.74 13.90 1.50
CA ILE A 154 -13.34 15.13 1.01
C ILE A 154 -13.20 16.18 2.10
N PHE A 155 -12.58 17.30 1.78
CA PHE A 155 -12.35 18.39 2.72
C PHE A 155 -13.43 19.46 2.61
N LYS A 156 -13.70 20.15 3.72
CA LYS A 156 -14.41 21.43 3.77
C LYS A 156 -13.46 22.57 3.38
N GLU A 157 -14.01 23.77 3.27
CA GLU A 157 -13.21 24.98 2.98
C GLU A 157 -12.18 25.27 4.08
N ASP A 158 -12.55 25.04 5.33
CA ASP A 158 -11.70 25.22 6.51
C ASP A 158 -10.57 24.19 6.65
N GLY A 159 -10.48 23.22 5.74
CA GLY A 159 -9.47 22.16 5.74
C GLY A 159 -9.79 20.96 6.62
N THR A 160 -10.91 20.95 7.33
CA THR A 160 -11.37 19.77 8.08
C THR A 160 -12.04 18.77 7.16
N TYR A 161 -12.17 17.52 7.60
CA TYR A 161 -12.87 16.50 6.82
C TYR A 161 -14.39 16.78 6.71
N ARG A 162 -14.90 16.79 5.49
CA ARG A 162 -16.31 16.55 5.21
C ARG A 162 -16.61 15.04 5.21
N VAL A 163 -15.72 14.27 4.56
CA VAL A 163 -15.68 12.81 4.57
C VAL A 163 -14.24 12.39 4.85
N PRO A 164 -13.96 11.67 5.94
CA PRO A 164 -12.60 11.20 6.20
C PRO A 164 -12.19 10.11 5.20
N PRO A 165 -10.89 9.91 4.97
CA PRO A 165 -10.40 8.82 4.13
C PRO A 165 -10.72 7.46 4.75
N ARG A 166 -10.95 6.45 3.91
CA ARG A 166 -11.28 5.09 4.33
C ARG A 166 -10.45 4.07 3.56
N VAL A 167 -10.16 2.96 4.24
CA VAL A 167 -9.39 1.89 3.64
C VAL A 167 -9.93 0.51 4.00
N THR A 168 -9.95 -0.37 3.01
CA THR A 168 -10.06 -1.82 3.19
C THR A 168 -8.72 -2.43 2.78
N VAL A 169 -8.14 -3.26 3.64
CA VAL A 169 -6.90 -3.98 3.38
C VAL A 169 -7.17 -5.47 3.48
N ILE A 170 -6.86 -6.19 2.42
CA ILE A 170 -6.95 -7.65 2.35
C ILE A 170 -5.52 -8.17 2.19
N GLN A 171 -5.07 -9.01 3.12
CA GLN A 171 -3.77 -9.68 3.02
C GLN A 171 -3.96 -11.18 2.81
N ASN A 172 -3.40 -11.71 1.73
CA ASN A 172 -3.47 -13.15 1.44
C ASN A 172 -4.90 -13.72 1.45
N GLY A 173 -5.90 -12.91 1.04
CA GLY A 173 -7.33 -13.25 1.06
C GLY A 173 -8.03 -13.01 2.41
N ILE A 174 -7.33 -12.52 3.44
CA ILE A 174 -7.88 -12.23 4.77
C ILE A 174 -8.05 -10.72 4.96
N VAL A 175 -9.22 -10.28 5.39
CA VAL A 175 -9.52 -8.87 5.65
C VAL A 175 -8.79 -8.41 6.93
N LEU A 176 -7.92 -7.42 6.81
CA LEU A 176 -7.20 -6.81 7.93
C LEU A 176 -7.79 -5.44 8.33
N GLN A 177 -8.31 -4.69 7.37
CA GLN A 177 -9.06 -3.45 7.59
C GLN A 177 -10.34 -3.53 6.77
N ASN A 178 -11.49 -3.20 7.36
CA ASN A 178 -12.79 -3.26 6.68
C ASN A 178 -13.44 -1.88 6.64
N ASN A 179 -13.26 -1.16 5.55
CA ASN A 179 -13.78 0.20 5.37
C ASN A 179 -13.44 1.11 6.59
N THR A 180 -12.22 0.93 7.11
CA THR A 180 -11.76 1.59 8.32
C THR A 180 -11.46 3.06 8.05
N THR A 181 -11.92 3.94 8.91
CA THR A 181 -11.62 5.38 8.85
C THR A 181 -10.15 5.62 9.22
N ILE A 182 -9.46 6.39 8.39
CA ILE A 182 -8.11 6.90 8.68
C ILE A 182 -8.29 8.26 9.38
N LEU A 183 -7.68 8.42 10.54
CA LEU A 183 -7.86 9.60 11.39
C LEU A 183 -7.10 10.84 10.89
N GLY A 184 -6.04 10.63 10.14
CA GLY A 184 -5.17 11.69 9.60
C GLY A 184 -3.83 11.14 9.14
N THR A 185 -2.85 12.02 8.96
CA THR A 185 -1.49 11.67 8.55
C THR A 185 -0.84 10.64 9.48
N THR A 186 0.05 9.81 8.92
CA THR A 186 0.88 8.93 9.74
C THR A 186 1.99 9.71 10.40
N GLU A 187 1.99 9.71 11.74
CA GLU A 187 3.01 10.36 12.56
C GLU A 187 3.83 9.30 13.29
N TYR A 188 5.16 9.40 13.24
CA TYR A 188 6.03 8.55 14.06
C TYR A 188 5.84 8.84 15.54
N ILE A 189 5.75 10.14 15.90
CA ILE A 189 5.48 10.63 17.26
C ILE A 189 4.35 11.65 17.19
N GLY A 190 3.33 11.50 18.03
CA GLY A 190 2.19 12.40 18.11
C GLY A 190 0.91 11.81 17.57
N PHE A 191 -0.11 12.63 17.48
CA PHE A 191 -1.44 12.26 16.96
C PHE A 191 -1.54 12.54 15.46
N PRO A 192 -2.37 11.77 14.72
CA PRO A 192 -2.69 12.05 13.32
C PRO A 192 -3.17 13.48 13.13
N LYS A 193 -2.76 14.10 12.02
CA LYS A 193 -3.14 15.48 11.66
C LYS A 193 -4.04 15.46 10.45
N VAL A 194 -5.05 16.32 10.44
CA VAL A 194 -5.86 16.57 9.26
C VAL A 194 -5.18 17.66 8.45
N ILE A 195 -4.64 17.28 7.28
CA ILE A 195 -3.97 18.19 6.35
C ILE A 195 -4.71 18.12 5.02
N LYS A 196 -5.23 19.26 4.55
CA LYS A 196 -5.92 19.34 3.25
C LYS A 196 -4.96 19.08 2.11
N HIS A 197 -5.32 18.12 1.24
CA HIS A 197 -4.55 17.74 0.05
C HIS A 197 -5.49 17.28 -1.08
N GLY A 198 -4.98 17.07 -2.26
CA GLY A 198 -5.67 16.45 -3.40
C GLY A 198 -5.07 15.07 -3.71
N ALA A 199 -5.11 14.68 -4.99
CA ALA A 199 -4.46 13.47 -5.47
C ALA A 199 -2.98 13.44 -5.07
N GLY A 200 -2.52 12.28 -4.59
CA GLY A 200 -1.15 12.06 -4.15
C GLY A 200 -0.55 10.76 -4.68
N PRO A 201 0.77 10.62 -4.66
CA PRO A 201 1.43 9.40 -5.10
C PRO A 201 1.26 8.26 -4.10
N ILE A 202 1.54 7.05 -4.54
CA ILE A 202 1.83 5.93 -3.66
C ILE A 202 3.32 6.00 -3.31
N ARG A 203 3.67 5.98 -2.02
CA ARG A 203 5.06 5.91 -1.57
C ARG A 203 5.36 4.54 -0.98
N LEU A 204 6.51 3.99 -1.31
CA LEU A 204 7.09 2.82 -0.67
C LEU A 204 8.28 3.25 0.18
N GLN A 205 8.27 2.83 1.44
CA GLN A 205 9.25 3.26 2.42
C GLN A 205 10.52 2.40 2.38
N SER A 206 11.64 3.08 2.42
CA SER A 206 12.95 2.53 2.74
C SER A 206 13.22 2.67 4.23
N HIS A 207 12.75 1.71 5.03
CA HIS A 207 12.89 1.79 6.48
C HIS A 207 14.33 1.58 6.95
N GLY A 208 14.76 2.36 7.94
CA GLY A 208 16.14 2.37 8.46
C GLY A 208 16.47 1.24 9.46
N ASP A 209 15.64 0.19 9.56
CA ASP A 209 15.93 -0.96 10.44
C ASP A 209 17.17 -1.75 9.97
N PRO A 210 17.83 -2.52 10.86
CA PRO A 210 19.06 -3.22 10.51
C PRO A 210 18.85 -4.52 9.74
N SER A 211 17.60 -4.97 9.55
CA SER A 211 17.29 -6.23 8.87
C SER A 211 17.47 -6.15 7.35
N GLU A 212 17.47 -7.31 6.71
CA GLU A 212 17.53 -7.40 5.25
C GLU A 212 16.28 -6.72 4.61
N PRO A 213 16.45 -6.09 3.44
CA PRO A 213 15.40 -5.28 2.81
C PRO A 213 14.24 -6.11 2.25
N ILE A 214 13.05 -5.51 2.26
CA ILE A 214 11.84 -6.05 1.64
C ILE A 214 11.95 -6.00 0.12
N SER A 215 11.37 -7.00 -0.53
CA SER A 215 11.22 -7.06 -1.99
C SER A 215 9.76 -6.95 -2.40
N PHE A 216 9.51 -6.38 -3.58
CA PHE A 216 8.19 -6.17 -4.15
C PHE A 216 8.12 -6.69 -5.58
N ARG A 217 6.93 -7.07 -6.04
CA ARG A 217 6.64 -7.43 -7.43
C ARG A 217 5.16 -7.25 -7.75
N ASN A 218 4.79 -7.37 -9.02
CA ASN A 218 3.40 -7.37 -9.49
C ASN A 218 2.58 -6.25 -8.85
N VAL A 219 2.92 -5.00 -9.19
CA VAL A 219 2.27 -3.82 -8.63
C VAL A 219 1.41 -3.16 -9.68
N TRP A 220 0.10 -3.08 -9.42
CA TRP A 220 -0.84 -2.38 -10.29
C TRP A 220 -1.91 -1.64 -9.49
N ILE A 221 -2.49 -0.61 -10.09
CA ILE A 221 -3.51 0.24 -9.49
C ILE A 221 -4.63 0.49 -10.50
N ARG A 222 -5.87 0.54 -10.03
CA ARG A 222 -7.04 0.99 -10.81
C ARG A 222 -7.65 2.18 -10.10
N GLU A 223 -7.97 3.22 -10.85
CA GLU A 223 -8.76 4.35 -10.37
C GLU A 223 -10.26 3.98 -10.30
N MET A 224 -10.98 4.52 -9.32
CA MET A 224 -12.39 4.25 -9.07
C MET A 224 -13.22 5.53 -9.13
#